data_62b729e403611121a156faa502b6bb0b
#
_entry.id   62b729e403611121a156faa502b6bb0b
#
_cell.length_a   1.000
_cell.length_b   1.000
_cell.length_c   1.000
_cell.angle_alpha   90.00
_cell.angle_beta   90.00
_cell.angle_gamma   90.00
#
_symmetry.space_group_name_H-M   'P 1'
#
loop_
_entity.id
_entity.type
_entity.pdbx_description
1 polymer ?
#
loop_
_entity_poly.entity_id
_entity_poly.type
_entity_poly.pdbx_seq_one_letter_code
_entity_poly.pdbx_strand_id
1 'polypeptide(L)'
;MNYALIGCGRIATNHIKAAVMNNLHICAVCDVKPDAMEALLAKHSLAKDASIKRYSDYKQMLAQNNIDLAAIATESGLHAQIALDCIDAGVNVIIEKPMAMSIADAEEIIRRSGDKGVKVCACHQNRFNLAVQETRKALEQKRFGTLSHGSIHVRWNRNRDYYAQAPWRGTWAQDGGCLMNQCIHGIDLLRWMMGDEPEEVYGVTRRQFHDYLECEDVGMAVVKFRNGTIGTIEGTTNVYPKNLEETLYLFGEHGTVKLGGTSARPCLKNKYCTN
;
A
#
# COMPACT_ATOMS: atom_id res chain seq x y z
N MET A 1 18.78 12.13 10.37
CA MET A 1 18.60 11.08 9.35
C MET A 1 18.32 11.77 8.04
N ASN A 2 19.15 11.51 7.03
CA ASN A 2 19.01 12.05 5.69
C ASN A 2 17.99 11.23 4.91
N TYR A 3 16.95 11.90 4.45
CA TYR A 3 15.83 11.31 3.75
C TYR A 3 15.82 11.71 2.29
N ALA A 4 15.57 10.76 1.39
CA ALA A 4 15.37 11.01 -0.03
C ALA A 4 14.02 10.44 -0.50
N LEU A 5 13.42 11.09 -1.51
CA LEU A 5 12.18 10.65 -2.12
C LEU A 5 12.38 10.36 -3.61
N ILE A 6 11.97 9.18 -4.06
CA ILE A 6 12.02 8.74 -5.46
C ILE A 6 10.58 8.59 -5.97
N GLY A 7 10.21 9.40 -6.96
CA GLY A 7 8.84 9.57 -7.45
C GLY A 7 8.13 10.73 -6.76
N CYS A 8 7.83 11.79 -7.51
CA CYS A 8 7.20 13.02 -7.03
C CYS A 8 5.72 13.13 -7.45
N GLY A 9 5.05 11.99 -7.61
CA GLY A 9 3.65 11.88 -7.98
C GLY A 9 2.68 12.23 -6.83
N ARG A 10 1.41 11.81 -7.01
CA ARG A 10 0.33 12.15 -6.07
C ARG A 10 0.59 11.73 -4.63
N ILE A 11 1.11 10.51 -4.41
CA ILE A 11 1.36 9.97 -3.07
C ILE A 11 2.57 10.63 -2.38
N ALA A 12 3.50 11.19 -3.13
CA ALA A 12 4.70 11.85 -2.66
C ALA A 12 4.42 12.95 -1.61
N THR A 13 3.27 13.62 -1.74
CA THR A 13 2.80 14.61 -0.74
C THR A 13 2.72 14.02 0.68
N ASN A 14 2.29 12.77 0.82
CA ASN A 14 2.18 12.13 2.12
C ASN A 14 3.57 11.78 2.67
N HIS A 15 4.49 11.36 1.81
CA HIS A 15 5.88 11.09 2.20
C HIS A 15 6.61 12.34 2.67
N ILE A 16 6.47 13.46 1.97
CA ILE A 16 7.04 14.75 2.42
C ILE A 16 6.45 15.18 3.76
N LYS A 17 5.11 15.09 3.93
CA LYS A 17 4.48 15.40 5.22
C LYS A 17 5.02 14.50 6.34
N ALA A 18 5.13 13.21 6.11
CA ALA A 18 5.65 12.27 7.09
C ALA A 18 7.11 12.57 7.45
N ALA A 19 7.96 12.88 6.46
CA ALA A 19 9.35 13.27 6.69
C ALA A 19 9.44 14.53 7.56
N VAL A 20 8.68 15.57 7.24
CA VAL A 20 8.65 16.82 8.02
C VAL A 20 8.13 16.58 9.45
N MET A 21 7.04 15.83 9.61
CA MET A 21 6.47 15.51 10.94
C MET A 21 7.42 14.71 11.83
N ASN A 22 8.32 13.93 11.25
CA ASN A 22 9.33 13.15 11.96
C ASN A 22 10.70 13.84 12.02
N ASN A 23 10.79 15.11 11.67
CA ASN A 23 12.02 15.91 11.68
C ASN A 23 13.17 15.24 10.87
N LEU A 24 12.84 14.59 9.76
CA LEU A 24 13.84 14.06 8.84
C LEU A 24 14.39 15.18 7.97
N HIS A 25 15.69 15.16 7.73
CA HIS A 25 16.35 16.08 6.80
C HIS A 25 16.12 15.59 5.35
N ILE A 26 15.24 16.26 4.61
CA ILE A 26 14.99 15.96 3.20
C ILE A 26 16.18 16.45 2.40
N CYS A 27 17.10 15.55 2.03
CA CYS A 27 18.35 15.92 1.35
C CYS A 27 18.21 15.85 -0.19
N ALA A 28 17.28 15.05 -0.72
CA ALA A 28 17.08 14.90 -2.16
C ALA A 28 15.67 14.49 -2.54
N VAL A 29 15.25 14.89 -3.73
CA VAL A 29 14.06 14.37 -4.44
C VAL A 29 14.46 13.96 -5.85
N CYS A 30 13.81 12.91 -6.37
CA CYS A 30 14.09 12.39 -7.70
C CYS A 30 12.78 12.10 -8.45
N ASP A 31 12.68 12.62 -9.68
CA ASP A 31 11.61 12.26 -10.64
C ASP A 31 12.12 12.49 -12.05
N VAL A 32 11.71 11.65 -13.00
CA VAL A 32 12.04 11.83 -14.42
C VAL A 32 11.44 13.11 -15.02
N LYS A 33 10.44 13.70 -14.35
CA LYS A 33 9.78 14.96 -14.72
C LYS A 33 10.22 16.08 -13.77
N PRO A 34 11.10 16.99 -14.17
CA PRO A 34 11.56 18.08 -13.31
C PRO A 34 10.42 18.92 -12.70
N ASP A 35 9.38 19.19 -13.49
CA ASP A 35 8.22 19.97 -13.04
C ASP A 35 7.45 19.30 -11.89
N ALA A 36 7.46 17.97 -11.81
CA ALA A 36 6.83 17.24 -10.71
C ALA A 36 7.55 17.47 -9.38
N MET A 37 8.88 17.53 -9.39
CA MET A 37 9.70 17.85 -8.22
C MET A 37 9.44 19.29 -7.73
N GLU A 38 9.45 20.25 -8.64
CA GLU A 38 9.22 21.67 -8.29
C GLU A 38 7.80 21.89 -7.77
N ALA A 39 6.78 21.28 -8.40
CA ALA A 39 5.40 21.36 -7.94
C ALA A 39 5.22 20.75 -6.53
N LEU A 40 5.85 19.59 -6.27
CA LEU A 40 5.83 18.94 -4.97
C LEU A 40 6.48 19.82 -3.88
N LEU A 41 7.69 20.31 -4.14
CA LEU A 41 8.42 21.14 -3.20
C LEU A 41 7.71 22.48 -2.94
N ALA A 42 7.18 23.12 -3.98
CA ALA A 42 6.39 24.35 -3.85
C ALA A 42 5.15 24.16 -2.96
N LYS A 43 4.43 23.04 -3.15
CA LYS A 43 3.25 22.67 -2.35
C LYS A 43 3.55 22.56 -0.85
N HIS A 44 4.80 22.25 -0.49
CA HIS A 44 5.24 22.10 0.90
C HIS A 44 6.12 23.25 1.40
N SER A 45 6.17 24.36 0.64
CA SER A 45 7.01 25.53 0.96
C SER A 45 8.53 25.24 1.01
N LEU A 46 8.95 24.17 0.30
CA LEU A 46 10.34 23.71 0.26
C LEU A 46 11.08 24.09 -1.04
N ALA A 47 10.41 24.75 -1.99
CA ALA A 47 11.00 25.06 -3.30
C ALA A 47 12.27 25.93 -3.23
N LYS A 48 12.37 26.78 -2.21
CA LYS A 48 13.53 27.68 -2.00
C LYS A 48 14.63 27.06 -1.12
N ASP A 49 14.43 25.85 -0.62
CA ASP A 49 15.44 25.17 0.19
C ASP A 49 16.55 24.62 -0.72
N ALA A 50 17.69 25.31 -0.71
CA ALA A 50 18.86 24.95 -1.51
C ALA A 50 19.57 23.67 -1.01
N SER A 51 19.27 23.19 0.19
CA SER A 51 19.81 21.94 0.72
C SER A 51 19.18 20.70 0.08
N ILE A 52 17.96 20.83 -0.46
CA ILE A 52 17.26 19.74 -1.15
C ILE A 52 17.74 19.66 -2.60
N LYS A 53 18.47 18.62 -2.94
CA LYS A 53 18.97 18.38 -4.30
C LYS A 53 17.89 17.72 -5.17
N ARG A 54 17.88 18.02 -6.48
CA ARG A 54 16.92 17.49 -7.47
C ARG A 54 17.65 16.61 -8.46
N TYR A 55 17.11 15.44 -8.73
CA TYR A 55 17.68 14.44 -9.63
C TYR A 55 16.64 13.91 -10.61
N SER A 56 17.03 13.72 -11.86
CA SER A 56 16.23 12.98 -12.85
C SER A 56 16.57 11.48 -12.89
N ASP A 57 17.68 11.10 -12.25
CA ASP A 57 18.15 9.72 -12.14
C ASP A 57 18.46 9.40 -10.67
N TYR A 58 17.74 8.42 -10.12
CA TYR A 58 17.90 7.99 -8.73
C TYR A 58 19.27 7.32 -8.48
N LYS A 59 19.90 6.71 -9.50
CA LYS A 59 21.25 6.13 -9.34
C LYS A 59 22.29 7.20 -9.10
N GLN A 60 22.20 8.32 -9.82
CA GLN A 60 23.04 9.48 -9.56
C GLN A 60 22.77 10.07 -8.16
N MET A 61 21.48 10.13 -7.77
CA MET A 61 21.10 10.57 -6.43
C MET A 61 21.74 9.72 -5.33
N LEU A 62 21.67 8.38 -5.46
CA LEU A 62 22.28 7.44 -4.52
C LEU A 62 23.80 7.59 -4.45
N ALA A 63 24.46 7.77 -5.60
CA ALA A 63 25.92 7.91 -5.68
C ALA A 63 26.46 9.25 -5.12
N GLN A 64 25.65 10.30 -5.14
CA GLN A 64 26.09 11.66 -4.82
C GLN A 64 25.63 12.19 -3.45
N ASN A 65 24.88 11.41 -2.70
CA ASN A 65 24.36 11.82 -1.41
C ASN A 65 24.56 10.74 -0.35
N ASN A 66 24.75 11.20 0.89
CA ASN A 66 24.69 10.33 2.06
C ASN A 66 23.21 10.22 2.47
N ILE A 67 22.55 9.13 2.08
CA ILE A 67 21.14 8.87 2.32
C ILE A 67 21.00 7.76 3.35
N ASP A 68 20.28 8.02 4.43
CA ASP A 68 19.99 7.02 5.47
C ASP A 68 18.69 6.24 5.16
N LEU A 69 17.71 6.93 4.51
CA LEU A 69 16.38 6.42 4.23
C LEU A 69 15.86 6.95 2.92
N ALA A 70 15.47 6.08 2.00
CA ALA A 70 14.80 6.43 0.76
C ALA A 70 13.33 5.96 0.78
N ALA A 71 12.40 6.81 0.32
CA ALA A 71 11.05 6.39 0.01
C ALA A 71 10.86 6.25 -1.49
N ILE A 72 10.26 5.14 -1.92
CA ILE A 72 9.96 4.83 -3.32
C ILE A 72 8.46 5.00 -3.54
N ALA A 73 8.10 5.98 -4.36
CA ALA A 73 6.73 6.41 -4.64
C ALA A 73 6.46 6.54 -6.15
N THR A 74 7.14 5.72 -6.93
CA THR A 74 7.01 5.61 -8.39
C THR A 74 5.81 4.77 -8.80
N GLU A 75 5.68 4.40 -10.06
CA GLU A 75 4.80 3.32 -10.53
C GLU A 75 5.25 1.97 -9.99
N SER A 76 4.27 1.07 -9.77
CA SER A 76 4.50 -0.17 -9.04
C SER A 76 5.52 -1.10 -9.70
N GLY A 77 5.56 -1.12 -11.04
CA GLY A 77 6.51 -1.96 -11.78
C GLY A 77 7.99 -1.62 -11.59
N LEU A 78 8.30 -0.42 -11.07
CA LEU A 78 9.68 0.00 -10.81
C LEU A 78 10.09 -0.20 -9.34
N HIS A 79 9.17 -0.51 -8.44
CA HIS A 79 9.44 -0.58 -7.00
C HIS A 79 10.58 -1.54 -6.67
N ALA A 80 10.54 -2.76 -7.20
CA ALA A 80 11.52 -3.78 -6.87
C ALA A 80 12.94 -3.40 -7.31
N GLN A 81 13.12 -2.97 -8.56
CA GLN A 81 14.45 -2.60 -9.07
C GLN A 81 15.04 -1.43 -8.27
N ILE A 82 14.25 -0.39 -8.03
CA ILE A 82 14.72 0.77 -7.26
C ILE A 82 15.05 0.38 -5.81
N ALA A 83 14.24 -0.49 -5.20
CA ALA A 83 14.47 -0.98 -3.85
C ALA A 83 15.79 -1.76 -3.76
N LEU A 84 16.04 -2.66 -4.70
CA LEU A 84 17.27 -3.45 -4.76
C LEU A 84 18.51 -2.56 -4.92
N ASP A 85 18.45 -1.55 -5.79
CA ASP A 85 19.55 -0.60 -5.98
C ASP A 85 19.81 0.24 -4.70
N CYS A 86 18.74 0.64 -3.97
CA CYS A 86 18.87 1.32 -2.68
C CYS A 86 19.50 0.40 -1.61
N ILE A 87 19.06 -0.87 -1.54
CA ILE A 87 19.59 -1.87 -0.61
C ILE A 87 21.07 -2.12 -0.88
N ASP A 88 21.47 -2.24 -2.14
CA ASP A 88 22.87 -2.42 -2.54
C ASP A 88 23.76 -1.22 -2.17
N ALA A 89 23.18 -0.02 -2.19
CA ALA A 89 23.82 1.19 -1.69
C ALA A 89 23.82 1.33 -0.15
N GLY A 90 23.30 0.36 0.59
CA GLY A 90 23.24 0.41 2.06
C GLY A 90 22.16 1.34 2.63
N VAL A 91 21.16 1.70 1.85
CA VAL A 91 20.10 2.65 2.21
C VAL A 91 18.86 1.90 2.69
N ASN A 92 18.30 2.30 3.85
CA ASN A 92 17.02 1.80 4.32
C ASN A 92 15.87 2.27 3.39
N VAL A 93 14.83 1.46 3.21
CA VAL A 93 13.82 1.72 2.18
C VAL A 93 12.40 1.67 2.73
N ILE A 94 11.60 2.67 2.36
CA ILE A 94 10.14 2.62 2.44
C ILE A 94 9.61 2.47 1.00
N ILE A 95 8.85 1.42 0.73
CA ILE A 95 8.33 1.12 -0.61
C ILE A 95 6.82 1.32 -0.60
N GLU A 96 6.28 2.09 -1.53
CA GLU A 96 4.84 2.13 -1.75
C GLU A 96 4.30 0.74 -2.17
N LYS A 97 3.04 0.54 -1.89
CA LYS A 97 2.39 -0.73 -2.25
C LYS A 97 2.03 -0.80 -3.76
N PRO A 98 2.06 -1.98 -4.36
CA PRO A 98 2.64 -3.22 -3.84
C PRO A 98 4.16 -3.14 -3.74
N MET A 99 4.76 -3.89 -2.80
CA MET A 99 6.22 -3.89 -2.62
C MET A 99 6.97 -4.31 -3.87
N ALA A 100 6.41 -5.27 -4.60
CA ALA A 100 6.89 -5.79 -5.88
C ALA A 100 5.72 -6.32 -6.71
N MET A 101 5.94 -6.52 -8.02
CA MET A 101 4.94 -7.08 -8.93
C MET A 101 5.03 -8.61 -9.02
N SER A 102 6.10 -9.22 -8.53
CA SER A 102 6.29 -10.68 -8.47
C SER A 102 6.73 -11.14 -7.09
N ILE A 103 6.44 -12.41 -6.77
CA ILE A 103 6.90 -13.05 -5.53
C ILE A 103 8.42 -13.13 -5.53
N ALA A 104 9.03 -13.50 -6.66
CA ALA A 104 10.49 -13.61 -6.78
C ALA A 104 11.20 -12.29 -6.45
N ASP A 105 10.69 -11.16 -6.95
CA ASP A 105 11.24 -9.84 -6.64
C ASP A 105 11.07 -9.49 -5.15
N ALA A 106 9.92 -9.82 -4.57
CA ALA A 106 9.67 -9.60 -3.15
C ALA A 106 10.61 -10.42 -2.26
N GLU A 107 10.82 -11.69 -2.59
CA GLU A 107 11.77 -12.58 -1.90
C GLU A 107 13.20 -12.08 -2.02
N GLU A 108 13.61 -11.60 -3.20
CA GLU A 108 14.93 -11.03 -3.42
C GLU A 108 15.17 -9.75 -2.61
N ILE A 109 14.16 -8.88 -2.51
CA ILE A 109 14.21 -7.70 -1.64
C ILE A 109 14.44 -8.12 -0.19
N ILE A 110 13.66 -9.10 0.31
CA ILE A 110 13.74 -9.58 1.69
C ILE A 110 15.13 -10.18 1.94
N ARG A 111 15.59 -11.09 1.05
CA ARG A 111 16.89 -11.75 1.17
C ARG A 111 18.01 -10.71 1.20
N ARG A 112 18.06 -9.82 0.21
CA ARG A 112 19.14 -8.84 0.07
C ARG A 112 19.17 -7.82 1.19
N SER A 113 18.00 -7.41 1.71
CA SER A 113 17.93 -6.53 2.86
C SER A 113 18.54 -7.16 4.12
N GLY A 114 18.30 -8.47 4.32
CA GLY A 114 18.93 -9.24 5.39
C GLY A 114 20.45 -9.32 5.24
N ASP A 115 20.94 -9.65 4.04
CA ASP A 115 22.38 -9.76 3.74
C ASP A 115 23.12 -8.43 3.95
N LYS A 116 22.47 -7.30 3.63
CA LYS A 116 23.06 -5.95 3.77
C LYS A 116 22.81 -5.31 5.13
N GLY A 117 21.97 -5.90 5.97
CA GLY A 117 21.59 -5.33 7.27
C GLY A 117 20.79 -4.02 7.17
N VAL A 118 20.10 -3.78 6.06
CA VAL A 118 19.23 -2.61 5.87
C VAL A 118 17.78 -2.97 6.15
N LYS A 119 16.98 -1.97 6.55
CA LYS A 119 15.56 -2.15 6.84
C LYS A 119 14.72 -1.81 5.62
N VAL A 120 13.73 -2.65 5.33
CA VAL A 120 12.73 -2.43 4.29
C VAL A 120 11.34 -2.44 4.90
N CYS A 121 10.51 -1.48 4.49
CA CYS A 121 9.13 -1.35 4.92
C CYS A 121 8.22 -1.16 3.71
N ALA A 122 7.24 -2.04 3.51
CA ALA A 122 6.16 -1.84 2.55
C ALA A 122 5.03 -0.99 3.17
N CYS A 123 4.48 -0.04 2.40
CA CYS A 123 3.45 0.89 2.87
C CYS A 123 2.07 0.23 2.97
N HIS A 124 1.79 -0.44 4.08
CA HIS A 124 0.46 -0.88 4.46
C HIS A 124 -0.14 0.05 5.54
N GLN A 125 -0.29 1.33 5.19
CA GLN A 125 -0.67 2.39 6.13
C GLN A 125 -2.04 2.18 6.81
N ASN A 126 -2.95 1.41 6.21
CA ASN A 126 -4.25 1.11 6.81
C ASN A 126 -4.12 0.34 8.13
N ARG A 127 -3.02 -0.38 8.34
CA ARG A 127 -2.73 -1.03 9.64
C ARG A 127 -2.59 -0.03 10.79
N PHE A 128 -2.26 1.23 10.51
CA PHE A 128 -2.05 2.30 11.52
C PHE A 128 -3.29 3.17 11.77
N ASN A 129 -4.43 2.88 11.14
CA ASN A 129 -5.68 3.54 11.48
C ASN A 129 -6.10 3.17 12.91
N LEU A 130 -6.54 4.16 13.70
CA LEU A 130 -6.85 3.95 15.13
C LEU A 130 -7.85 2.81 15.37
N ALA A 131 -8.94 2.75 14.59
CA ALA A 131 -9.93 1.68 14.72
C ALA A 131 -9.33 0.29 14.39
N VAL A 132 -8.41 0.23 13.43
CA VAL A 132 -7.69 -1.00 13.05
C VAL A 132 -6.75 -1.42 14.18
N GLN A 133 -5.99 -0.49 14.76
CA GLN A 133 -5.09 -0.75 15.88
C GLN A 133 -5.85 -1.23 17.12
N GLU A 134 -6.97 -0.59 17.48
CA GLU A 134 -7.79 -1.01 18.62
C GLU A 134 -8.42 -2.39 18.40
N THR A 135 -8.84 -2.70 17.16
CA THR A 135 -9.35 -4.04 16.83
C THR A 135 -8.23 -5.08 16.94
N ARG A 136 -7.04 -4.80 16.42
CA ARG A 136 -5.88 -5.69 16.52
C ARG A 136 -5.52 -5.97 17.99
N LYS A 137 -5.46 -4.94 18.81
CA LYS A 137 -5.22 -5.06 20.26
C LYS A 137 -6.30 -5.93 20.94
N ALA A 138 -7.57 -5.76 20.58
CA ALA A 138 -8.66 -6.57 21.13
C ALA A 138 -8.55 -8.04 20.71
N LEU A 139 -8.09 -8.34 19.50
CA LEU A 139 -7.78 -9.71 19.04
C LEU A 139 -6.62 -10.32 19.83
N GLU A 140 -5.53 -9.59 20.01
CA GLU A 140 -4.35 -10.03 20.80
C GLU A 140 -4.71 -10.31 22.26
N GLN A 141 -5.64 -9.54 22.80
CA GLN A 141 -6.23 -9.76 24.15
C GLN A 141 -7.29 -10.88 24.18
N LYS A 142 -7.51 -11.59 23.07
CA LYS A 142 -8.51 -12.68 22.93
C LYS A 142 -9.95 -12.26 23.27
N ARG A 143 -10.28 -10.96 23.14
CA ARG A 143 -11.63 -10.45 23.48
C ARG A 143 -12.73 -10.97 22.57
N PHE A 144 -12.39 -11.42 21.37
CA PHE A 144 -13.33 -12.04 20.42
C PHE A 144 -13.46 -13.55 20.58
N GLY A 145 -12.68 -14.18 21.49
CA GLY A 145 -12.56 -15.62 21.55
C GLY A 145 -11.87 -16.18 20.30
N THR A 146 -12.26 -17.38 19.87
CA THR A 146 -11.79 -17.96 18.61
C THR A 146 -12.47 -17.29 17.43
N LEU A 147 -11.70 -16.86 16.45
CA LEU A 147 -12.28 -16.36 15.20
C LEU A 147 -12.86 -17.54 14.38
N SER A 148 -14.02 -17.33 13.83
CA SER A 148 -14.66 -18.23 12.88
C SER A 148 -14.29 -17.88 11.45
N HIS A 149 -14.59 -16.64 11.05
CA HIS A 149 -14.33 -16.15 9.70
C HIS A 149 -14.19 -14.62 9.66
N GLY A 150 -13.78 -14.13 8.51
CA GLY A 150 -13.73 -12.71 8.22
C GLY A 150 -14.05 -12.40 6.76
N SER A 151 -14.42 -11.17 6.44
CA SER A 151 -14.64 -10.76 5.07
C SER A 151 -14.17 -9.34 4.82
N ILE A 152 -13.60 -9.11 3.64
CA ILE A 152 -13.23 -7.78 3.16
C ILE A 152 -13.97 -7.45 1.87
N HIS A 153 -14.59 -6.29 1.85
CA HIS A 153 -15.29 -5.74 0.70
C HIS A 153 -14.64 -4.43 0.31
N VAL A 154 -14.12 -4.36 -0.91
CA VAL A 154 -13.59 -3.14 -1.52
C VAL A 154 -14.40 -2.84 -2.77
N ARG A 155 -15.42 -1.99 -2.63
CA ARG A 155 -16.39 -1.67 -3.66
C ARG A 155 -16.22 -0.22 -4.08
N TRP A 156 -15.30 0.00 -5.03
CA TRP A 156 -14.88 1.32 -5.43
C TRP A 156 -15.30 1.66 -6.86
N ASN A 157 -15.38 2.95 -7.13
CA ASN A 157 -15.47 3.48 -8.48
C ASN A 157 -14.06 3.85 -8.98
N ARG A 158 -13.71 3.34 -10.15
CA ARG A 158 -12.59 3.84 -10.94
C ARG A 158 -13.07 3.91 -12.39
N ASN A 159 -13.31 5.13 -12.86
CA ASN A 159 -13.79 5.39 -14.21
C ASN A 159 -12.63 5.51 -15.21
N ARG A 160 -12.95 5.74 -16.48
CA ARG A 160 -11.97 5.94 -17.55
C ARG A 160 -11.00 7.08 -17.24
N ASP A 161 -11.48 8.19 -16.67
CA ASP A 161 -10.65 9.34 -16.32
C ASP A 161 -9.59 9.01 -15.28
N TYR A 162 -9.91 8.11 -14.33
CA TYR A 162 -8.93 7.63 -13.35
C TYR A 162 -7.80 6.85 -14.03
N TYR A 163 -8.13 5.96 -14.96
CA TYR A 163 -7.12 5.15 -15.65
C TYR A 163 -6.33 5.97 -16.67
N ALA A 164 -6.95 6.94 -17.32
CA ALA A 164 -6.30 7.85 -18.28
C ALA A 164 -5.24 8.80 -17.65
N GLN A 165 -5.19 8.91 -16.32
CA GLN A 165 -4.20 9.77 -15.65
C GLN A 165 -2.75 9.32 -15.85
N ALA A 166 -2.53 8.03 -16.15
CA ALA A 166 -1.19 7.52 -16.40
C ALA A 166 -1.24 6.23 -17.23
N PRO A 167 -0.36 6.05 -18.22
CA PRO A 167 -0.40 4.90 -19.14
C PRO A 167 -0.13 3.55 -18.47
N TRP A 168 0.50 3.52 -17.32
CA TRP A 168 0.79 2.29 -16.58
C TRP A 168 -0.43 1.70 -15.86
N ARG A 169 -1.48 2.53 -15.64
CA ARG A 169 -2.68 2.09 -14.93
C ARG A 169 -3.46 1.06 -15.73
N GLY A 170 -3.89 0.01 -15.06
CA GLY A 170 -4.65 -1.08 -15.67
C GLY A 170 -3.83 -2.04 -16.52
N THR A 171 -2.49 -1.95 -16.48
CA THR A 171 -1.59 -2.93 -17.11
C THR A 171 -1.18 -4.01 -16.13
N TRP A 172 -0.93 -5.24 -16.61
CA TRP A 172 -0.42 -6.31 -15.76
C TRP A 172 0.97 -6.01 -15.21
N ALA A 173 1.84 -5.47 -16.06
CA ALA A 173 3.24 -5.25 -15.71
C ALA A 173 3.47 -4.17 -14.66
N GLN A 174 2.59 -3.17 -14.59
CA GLN A 174 2.86 -1.95 -13.80
C GLN A 174 1.79 -1.64 -12.74
N ASP A 175 0.58 -2.23 -12.85
CA ASP A 175 -0.55 -1.96 -11.96
C ASP A 175 -1.06 -3.23 -11.27
N GLY A 176 -1.21 -4.33 -12.00
CA GLY A 176 -1.58 -5.65 -11.48
C GLY A 176 -3.07 -5.85 -11.19
N GLY A 177 -3.93 -4.95 -11.66
CA GLY A 177 -5.39 -5.09 -11.57
C GLY A 177 -6.05 -4.56 -10.31
N CYS A 178 -7.35 -4.78 -10.22
CA CYS A 178 -8.19 -4.31 -9.13
C CYS A 178 -7.74 -4.89 -7.78
N LEU A 179 -7.52 -6.20 -7.72
CA LEU A 179 -7.17 -6.87 -6.47
C LEU A 179 -5.80 -6.42 -5.96
N MET A 180 -4.80 -6.37 -6.84
CA MET A 180 -3.43 -6.05 -6.45
C MET A 180 -3.23 -4.56 -6.16
N ASN A 181 -3.84 -3.66 -6.92
CA ASN A 181 -3.63 -2.23 -6.73
C ASN A 181 -4.66 -1.61 -5.77
N GLN A 182 -5.96 -1.83 -6.01
CA GLN A 182 -6.99 -1.13 -5.25
C GLN A 182 -7.33 -1.85 -3.94
N CYS A 183 -7.35 -3.18 -3.95
CA CYS A 183 -7.83 -3.98 -2.81
C CYS A 183 -6.72 -4.44 -1.87
N ILE A 184 -5.46 -4.28 -2.21
CA ILE A 184 -4.31 -4.82 -1.47
C ILE A 184 -4.32 -4.44 0.01
N HIS A 185 -4.74 -3.22 0.36
CA HIS A 185 -4.82 -2.80 1.77
C HIS A 185 -5.88 -3.58 2.54
N GLY A 186 -7.03 -3.80 1.93
CA GLY A 186 -8.10 -4.59 2.53
C GLY A 186 -7.72 -6.07 2.66
N ILE A 187 -7.10 -6.64 1.64
CA ILE A 187 -6.58 -8.02 1.64
C ILE A 187 -5.52 -8.19 2.73
N ASP A 188 -4.60 -7.24 2.84
CA ASP A 188 -3.59 -7.21 3.90
C ASP A 188 -4.22 -7.15 5.29
N LEU A 189 -5.23 -6.30 5.50
CA LEU A 189 -5.94 -6.22 6.77
C LEU A 189 -6.66 -7.52 7.12
N LEU A 190 -7.33 -8.16 6.16
CA LEU A 190 -7.98 -9.44 6.39
C LEU A 190 -6.97 -10.48 6.86
N ARG A 191 -5.87 -10.69 6.10
CA ARG A 191 -4.81 -11.64 6.48
C ARG A 191 -4.25 -11.32 7.87
N TRP A 192 -3.91 -10.06 8.12
CA TRP A 192 -3.31 -9.64 9.39
C TRP A 192 -4.25 -9.88 10.59
N MET A 193 -5.55 -9.63 10.44
CA MET A 193 -6.54 -9.82 11.50
C MET A 193 -6.90 -11.28 11.73
N MET A 194 -6.92 -12.12 10.67
CA MET A 194 -7.16 -13.56 10.78
C MET A 194 -6.01 -14.29 11.49
N GLY A 195 -4.81 -13.69 11.53
CA GLY A 195 -3.71 -14.08 12.42
C GLY A 195 -2.91 -15.29 11.97
N ASP A 196 -3.09 -15.76 10.74
CA ASP A 196 -2.33 -16.90 10.20
C ASP A 196 -2.13 -16.77 8.68
N GLU A 197 -1.36 -17.71 8.11
CA GLU A 197 -1.07 -17.76 6.68
C GLU A 197 -2.20 -18.43 5.89
N PRO A 198 -2.50 -17.93 4.68
CA PRO A 198 -3.36 -18.64 3.74
C PRO A 198 -2.82 -20.03 3.42
N GLU A 199 -3.67 -21.04 3.47
CA GLU A 199 -3.37 -22.44 3.09
C GLU A 199 -3.93 -22.76 1.70
N GLU A 200 -5.17 -22.36 1.46
CA GLU A 200 -5.87 -22.58 0.19
C GLU A 200 -6.61 -21.31 -0.22
N VAL A 201 -6.63 -21.05 -1.51
CA VAL A 201 -7.39 -19.93 -2.09
C VAL A 201 -8.14 -20.42 -3.32
N TYR A 202 -9.44 -20.15 -3.36
CA TYR A 202 -10.25 -20.26 -4.58
C TYR A 202 -10.74 -18.87 -4.96
N GLY A 203 -10.42 -18.42 -6.17
CA GLY A 203 -10.79 -17.08 -6.63
C GLY A 203 -11.21 -17.06 -8.09
N VAL A 204 -12.06 -16.09 -8.42
CA VAL A 204 -12.50 -15.80 -9.78
C VAL A 204 -12.34 -14.31 -10.03
N THR A 205 -11.76 -13.97 -11.17
CA THR A 205 -11.59 -12.60 -11.62
C THR A 205 -12.21 -12.39 -13.00
N ARG A 206 -12.58 -11.15 -13.29
CA ARG A 206 -13.10 -10.79 -14.61
C ARG A 206 -12.82 -9.33 -14.93
N ARG A 207 -12.58 -9.05 -16.21
CA ARG A 207 -12.66 -7.72 -16.79
C ARG A 207 -14.06 -7.57 -17.37
N GLN A 208 -14.93 -6.79 -16.73
CA GLN A 208 -16.35 -6.73 -17.05
C GLN A 208 -16.75 -5.44 -17.77
N PHE A 209 -16.35 -4.27 -17.27
CA PHE A 209 -16.80 -2.98 -17.77
C PHE A 209 -15.67 -2.11 -18.31
N HIS A 210 -14.44 -2.36 -17.92
CA HIS A 210 -13.28 -1.56 -18.32
C HIS A 210 -12.51 -2.29 -19.44
N ASP A 211 -13.10 -2.33 -20.65
CA ASP A 211 -12.54 -3.00 -21.84
C ASP A 211 -11.17 -2.45 -22.28
N TYR A 212 -10.84 -1.26 -21.83
CA TYR A 212 -9.58 -0.56 -22.08
C TYR A 212 -8.44 -0.94 -21.08
N LEU A 213 -8.67 -1.83 -20.12
CA LEU A 213 -7.64 -2.35 -19.23
C LEU A 213 -7.12 -3.70 -19.74
N GLU A 214 -5.91 -4.06 -19.33
CA GLU A 214 -5.37 -5.41 -19.53
C GLU A 214 -5.87 -6.37 -18.44
N CYS A 215 -5.96 -5.89 -17.21
CA CYS A 215 -6.23 -6.68 -16.02
C CYS A 215 -7.71 -6.62 -15.58
N GLU A 216 -8.01 -7.36 -14.52
CA GLU A 216 -9.36 -7.47 -13.97
C GLU A 216 -9.85 -6.17 -13.32
N ASP A 217 -11.16 -5.95 -13.35
CA ASP A 217 -11.86 -4.87 -12.67
C ASP A 217 -12.81 -5.37 -11.57
N VAL A 218 -12.94 -6.70 -11.45
CA VAL A 218 -13.67 -7.38 -10.37
C VAL A 218 -13.01 -8.72 -10.07
N GLY A 219 -12.93 -9.05 -8.77
CA GLY A 219 -12.47 -10.34 -8.29
C GLY A 219 -13.07 -10.70 -6.94
N MET A 220 -13.34 -11.99 -6.77
CA MET A 220 -13.83 -12.56 -5.53
C MET A 220 -13.02 -13.80 -5.17
N ALA A 221 -12.77 -14.00 -3.87
CA ALA A 221 -12.06 -15.18 -3.42
C ALA A 221 -12.56 -15.67 -2.05
N VAL A 222 -12.42 -16.99 -1.83
CA VAL A 222 -12.50 -17.64 -0.53
C VAL A 222 -11.09 -18.10 -0.15
N VAL A 223 -10.71 -17.82 1.08
CA VAL A 223 -9.37 -18.13 1.63
C VAL A 223 -9.57 -19.02 2.85
N LYS A 224 -8.90 -20.17 2.88
CA LYS A 224 -8.76 -21.00 4.06
C LYS A 224 -7.39 -20.70 4.70
N PHE A 225 -7.38 -20.40 5.98
CA PHE A 225 -6.15 -20.16 6.76
C PHE A 225 -5.72 -21.44 7.48
N ARG A 226 -4.42 -21.57 7.78
CA ARG A 226 -3.86 -22.74 8.47
C ARG A 226 -4.49 -23.03 9.83
N ASN A 227 -4.94 -21.99 10.54
CA ASN A 227 -5.67 -22.12 11.81
C ASN A 227 -7.13 -22.59 11.66
N GLY A 228 -7.58 -22.93 10.44
CA GLY A 228 -8.91 -23.42 10.12
C GLY A 228 -9.96 -22.32 9.91
N THR A 229 -9.61 -21.05 10.09
CA THR A 229 -10.54 -19.94 9.83
C THR A 229 -10.73 -19.70 8.33
N ILE A 230 -11.81 -19.02 7.96
CA ILE A 230 -12.17 -18.75 6.56
C ILE A 230 -12.23 -17.26 6.33
N GLY A 231 -11.65 -16.80 5.23
CA GLY A 231 -11.72 -15.43 4.75
C GLY A 231 -12.48 -15.32 3.43
N THR A 232 -13.20 -14.23 3.22
CA THR A 232 -13.74 -13.88 1.90
C THR A 232 -13.26 -12.51 1.46
N ILE A 233 -12.97 -12.40 0.17
CA ILE A 233 -12.51 -11.18 -0.48
C ILE A 233 -13.48 -10.84 -1.60
N GLU A 234 -13.97 -9.60 -1.61
CA GLU A 234 -14.69 -9.03 -2.73
C GLU A 234 -14.01 -7.70 -3.11
N GLY A 235 -13.48 -7.62 -4.32
CA GLY A 235 -12.83 -6.44 -4.85
C GLY A 235 -13.40 -6.03 -6.19
N THR A 236 -13.80 -4.77 -6.33
CA THR A 236 -14.26 -4.24 -7.61
C THR A 236 -14.00 -2.75 -7.77
N THR A 237 -13.76 -2.34 -9.01
CA THR A 237 -13.71 -0.95 -9.42
C THR A 237 -14.95 -0.51 -10.22
N ASN A 238 -15.95 -1.39 -10.35
CA ASN A 238 -17.13 -1.24 -11.19
C ASN A 238 -18.30 -0.50 -10.52
N VAL A 239 -18.12 0.08 -9.35
CA VAL A 239 -19.19 0.78 -8.65
C VAL A 239 -19.45 2.13 -9.29
N TYR A 240 -20.73 2.48 -9.48
CA TYR A 240 -21.16 3.75 -10.04
C TYR A 240 -22.11 4.47 -9.08
N PRO A 241 -22.07 5.82 -8.97
CA PRO A 241 -21.10 6.74 -9.62
C PRO A 241 -19.85 7.03 -8.78
N LYS A 242 -19.77 6.54 -7.54
CA LYS A 242 -18.69 6.82 -6.57
C LYS A 242 -18.42 5.58 -5.70
N ASN A 243 -17.30 5.60 -4.97
CA ASN A 243 -16.98 4.55 -4.00
C ASN A 243 -18.17 4.28 -3.08
N LEU A 244 -18.54 3.01 -2.94
CA LEU A 244 -19.60 2.54 -2.05
C LEU A 244 -19.06 2.27 -0.65
N GLU A 245 -18.06 1.38 -0.55
CA GLU A 245 -17.47 1.01 0.74
C GLU A 245 -16.08 0.38 0.60
N GLU A 246 -15.34 0.44 1.70
CA GLU A 246 -14.26 -0.46 2.04
C GLU A 246 -14.55 -0.93 3.46
N THR A 247 -14.83 -2.23 3.65
CA THR A 247 -15.35 -2.74 4.92
C THR A 247 -14.76 -4.10 5.24
N LEU A 248 -14.16 -4.23 6.42
CA LEU A 248 -13.70 -5.48 7.00
C LEU A 248 -14.67 -5.93 8.09
N TYR A 249 -15.09 -7.18 8.03
CA TYR A 249 -15.85 -7.86 9.08
C TYR A 249 -15.03 -8.98 9.68
N LEU A 250 -15.10 -9.15 11.01
CA LEU A 250 -14.52 -10.27 11.73
C LEU A 250 -15.56 -10.83 12.68
N PHE A 251 -15.68 -12.14 12.71
CA PHE A 251 -16.66 -12.86 13.51
C PHE A 251 -15.94 -13.83 14.45
N GLY A 252 -16.04 -13.58 15.74
CA GLY A 252 -15.48 -14.39 16.79
C GLY A 252 -16.55 -14.95 17.71
N GLU A 253 -16.18 -15.91 18.51
CA GLU A 253 -17.05 -16.62 19.47
C GLU A 253 -17.72 -15.66 20.46
N HIS A 254 -17.00 -14.62 20.90
CA HIS A 254 -17.45 -13.67 21.91
C HIS A 254 -17.64 -12.24 21.39
N GLY A 255 -17.57 -12.04 20.08
CA GLY A 255 -17.73 -10.70 19.51
C GLY A 255 -17.60 -10.65 18.00
N THR A 256 -18.23 -9.62 17.44
CA THR A 256 -18.18 -9.32 16.02
C THR A 256 -17.76 -7.85 15.85
N VAL A 257 -16.92 -7.58 14.86
CA VAL A 257 -16.51 -6.21 14.54
C VAL A 257 -16.73 -5.93 13.06
N LYS A 258 -17.21 -4.73 12.79
CA LYS A 258 -17.27 -4.13 11.47
C LYS A 258 -16.35 -2.91 11.46
N LEU A 259 -15.30 -2.94 10.66
CA LEU A 259 -14.47 -1.80 10.34
C LEU A 259 -14.87 -1.30 8.95
N GLY A 260 -15.34 -0.09 8.83
CA GLY A 260 -15.80 0.43 7.54
C GLY A 260 -15.47 1.91 7.37
N GLY A 261 -15.44 2.35 6.12
CA GLY A 261 -15.20 3.73 5.74
C GLY A 261 -14.49 3.85 4.40
N THR A 262 -14.34 5.07 3.90
CA THR A 262 -13.46 5.35 2.78
C THR A 262 -12.07 5.63 3.34
N SER A 263 -11.01 5.18 2.67
CA SER A 263 -9.59 5.33 3.05
C SER A 263 -9.12 6.77 3.35
N ALA A 264 -9.97 7.77 3.14
CA ALA A 264 -9.69 9.19 3.37
C ALA A 264 -10.24 9.77 4.67
N ARG A 265 -10.97 9.00 5.49
CA ARG A 265 -11.50 9.48 6.78
C ARG A 265 -11.38 8.40 7.84
N PRO A 266 -10.86 8.71 9.05
CA PRO A 266 -10.91 7.78 10.17
C PRO A 266 -12.37 7.49 10.48
N CYS A 267 -12.80 6.24 10.34
CA CYS A 267 -14.15 5.83 10.73
C CYS A 267 -14.19 5.65 12.24
N LEU A 268 -14.70 6.66 12.95
CA LEU A 268 -14.89 6.64 14.40
C LEU A 268 -16.20 5.94 14.82
N LYS A 269 -16.76 5.07 13.98
CA LYS A 269 -17.95 4.29 14.36
C LYS A 269 -17.59 2.84 14.66
N ASN A 270 -16.95 2.64 15.81
CA ASN A 270 -16.91 1.34 16.45
C ASN A 270 -18.30 1.04 17.04
N LYS A 271 -19.09 0.23 16.38
CA LYS A 271 -20.23 -0.42 17.01
C LYS A 271 -19.78 -1.79 17.48
N TYR A 272 -19.39 -1.89 18.72
CA TYR A 272 -19.29 -3.17 19.40
C TYR A 272 -20.73 -3.57 19.78
N CYS A 273 -21.27 -4.62 19.19
CA CYS A 273 -22.42 -5.28 19.74
C CYS A 273 -21.89 -6.35 20.70
N THR A 274 -21.83 -6.02 21.98
CA THR A 274 -21.71 -7.02 23.06
C THR A 274 -23.12 -7.36 23.49
N ASN A 275 -23.47 -8.66 23.50
CA ASN A 275 -24.64 -9.18 24.21
C ASN A 275 -24.44 -9.04 25.71
#